data_7c442c22dc27ebfb2f42362c14b1e149
#
_entry.id   7c442c22dc27ebfb2f42362c14b1e149
#
_cell.length_a   1.000
_cell.length_b   1.000
_cell.length_c   1.000
_cell.angle_alpha   90.00
_cell.angle_beta   90.00
_cell.angle_gamma   90.00
#
_symmetry.space_group_name_H-M   'P 1'
#
loop_
_entity.id
_entity.type
_entity.pdbx_description
1 polymer ?
#
loop_
_entity_poly.entity_id
_entity_poly.type
_entity_poly.pdbx_seq_one_letter_code
_entity_poly.pdbx_strand_id
1 'polypeptide(L)'
;MHFLERQHALFGSTEEGFWTEIIMTILDKVLYTAKVHTTGGREGAARSGDGRLDIKLSPPGTRGTGTNPEQLFAAGWSACFLAAVKIVAGKRKVMLPAGTAIDAEVDLRMTDGAYVLKARLNVSLPGLAHEVAQALADEAHQTCPYSKATRGNIDVAINVVNSQLTNRTEETHQ
;
A
#
# COMPACT_ATOMS: atom_id res chain seq x y z
N MET A 1 53.44 -14.48 32.79
CA MET A 1 52.84 -13.86 33.98
C MET A 1 52.03 -12.67 33.51
N HIS A 2 50.73 -12.82 33.23
CA HIS A 2 49.69 -11.91 33.60
C HIS A 2 48.39 -12.45 33.04
N PHE A 3 47.59 -12.79 33.97
CA PHE A 3 46.21 -13.21 33.87
C PHE A 3 45.37 -12.06 33.33
N LEU A 4 44.71 -12.27 32.20
CA LEU A 4 43.64 -11.41 31.72
C LEU A 4 42.32 -12.05 32.10
N GLU A 5 41.78 -11.54 33.19
CA GLU A 5 40.41 -11.83 33.64
C GLU A 5 39.40 -11.44 32.53
N ARG A 6 38.72 -12.45 32.09
CA ARG A 6 37.47 -12.28 31.34
C ARG A 6 36.40 -11.81 32.29
N GLN A 7 36.12 -10.55 32.30
CA GLN A 7 34.87 -10.06 32.87
C GLN A 7 33.74 -10.32 31.87
N HIS A 8 33.07 -11.43 32.04
CA HIS A 8 31.72 -11.58 31.56
C HIS A 8 30.84 -10.58 32.29
N ALA A 9 30.53 -9.45 31.65
CA ALA A 9 29.43 -8.61 32.09
C ALA A 9 28.15 -9.42 31.93
N LEU A 10 27.67 -9.95 33.04
CA LEU A 10 26.31 -10.39 33.19
C LEU A 10 25.43 -9.15 33.01
N PHE A 11 24.89 -9.00 31.81
CA PHE A 11 23.78 -8.10 31.59
C PHE A 11 22.62 -8.62 32.43
N GLY A 12 22.50 -8.06 33.62
CA GLY A 12 21.29 -8.18 34.41
C GLY A 12 20.16 -7.63 33.55
N SER A 13 19.21 -8.48 33.18
CA SER A 13 17.94 -8.07 32.64
C SER A 13 17.30 -7.18 33.71
N THR A 14 17.39 -5.87 33.52
CA THR A 14 16.65 -4.94 34.37
C THR A 14 15.16 -5.24 34.18
N GLU A 15 14.39 -5.20 35.28
CA GLU A 15 12.94 -5.42 35.21
C GLU A 15 12.30 -4.57 34.10
N GLU A 16 12.80 -3.36 33.86
CA GLU A 16 12.37 -2.49 32.76
C GLU A 16 12.61 -3.10 31.37
N GLY A 17 13.73 -3.77 31.13
CA GLY A 17 14.01 -4.45 29.86
C GLY A 17 13.07 -5.64 29.65
N PHE A 18 12.81 -6.42 30.68
CA PHE A 18 11.90 -7.55 30.65
C PHE A 18 10.45 -7.11 30.38
N TRP A 19 9.98 -6.07 31.06
CA TRP A 19 8.64 -5.51 30.82
C TRP A 19 8.52 -4.85 29.45
N THR A 20 9.56 -4.20 28.96
CA THR A 20 9.58 -3.60 27.63
C THR A 20 9.47 -4.67 26.55
N GLU A 21 10.19 -5.78 26.68
CA GLU A 21 10.14 -6.91 25.75
C GLU A 21 8.79 -7.63 25.79
N ILE A 22 8.22 -7.84 26.96
CA ILE A 22 6.87 -8.41 27.13
C ILE A 22 5.81 -7.48 26.52
N ILE A 23 5.88 -6.18 26.76
CA ILE A 23 4.93 -5.20 26.23
C ILE A 23 5.04 -5.15 24.70
N MET A 24 6.24 -5.16 24.13
CA MET A 24 6.43 -5.23 22.67
C MET A 24 5.89 -6.54 22.07
N THR A 25 6.09 -7.67 22.75
CA THR A 25 5.57 -8.97 22.30
C THR A 25 4.05 -9.05 22.40
N ILE A 26 3.44 -8.39 23.37
CA ILE A 26 1.97 -8.32 23.52
C ILE A 26 1.34 -7.40 22.47
N LEU A 27 2.07 -6.38 22.01
CA LEU A 27 1.58 -5.40 21.02
C LEU A 27 1.83 -5.82 19.57
N ASP A 28 2.76 -6.75 19.31
CA ASP A 28 3.05 -7.26 17.96
C ASP A 28 2.28 -8.55 17.71
N LYS A 29 1.11 -8.39 17.07
CA LYS A 29 0.25 -9.51 16.69
C LYS A 29 0.16 -9.62 15.17
N VAL A 30 0.62 -10.74 14.62
CA VAL A 30 0.35 -11.07 13.22
C VAL A 30 -1.15 -11.33 13.04
N LEU A 31 -1.82 -10.44 12.31
CA LEU A 31 -3.26 -10.56 12.03
C LEU A 31 -3.55 -11.49 10.85
N TYR A 32 -2.65 -11.49 9.84
CA TYR A 32 -2.80 -12.29 8.63
C TYR A 32 -1.46 -12.42 7.91
N THR A 33 -1.23 -13.57 7.29
CA THR A 33 -0.07 -13.83 6.42
C THR A 33 -0.56 -14.27 5.05
N ALA A 34 -0.32 -13.46 4.02
CA ALA A 34 -0.50 -13.87 2.64
C ALA A 34 0.68 -14.76 2.20
N LYS A 35 0.37 -15.86 1.52
CA LYS A 35 1.40 -16.76 0.95
C LYS A 35 1.16 -16.86 -0.55
N VAL A 36 2.13 -16.45 -1.34
CA VAL A 36 2.07 -16.47 -2.81
C VAL A 36 3.32 -17.18 -3.34
N HIS A 37 3.11 -18.10 -4.28
CA HIS A 37 4.17 -18.74 -5.03
C HIS A 37 4.22 -18.15 -6.43
N THR A 38 5.39 -17.69 -6.85
CA THR A 38 5.61 -17.06 -8.17
C THR A 38 6.72 -17.79 -8.91
N THR A 39 6.50 -18.07 -10.18
CA THR A 39 7.48 -18.67 -11.09
C THR A 39 7.63 -17.80 -12.34
N GLY A 40 8.79 -17.91 -13.03
CA GLY A 40 9.04 -17.24 -14.32
C GLY A 40 9.10 -15.70 -14.26
N GLY A 41 9.14 -15.10 -13.08
CA GLY A 41 9.24 -13.65 -12.92
C GLY A 41 8.13 -12.91 -13.65
N ARG A 42 8.48 -11.88 -14.44
CA ARG A 42 7.51 -11.04 -15.18
C ARG A 42 6.79 -11.75 -16.32
N GLU A 43 7.23 -12.93 -16.74
CA GLU A 43 6.67 -13.73 -17.86
C GLU A 43 6.02 -15.04 -17.40
N GLY A 44 5.85 -15.21 -16.10
CA GLY A 44 5.40 -16.46 -15.51
C GLY A 44 3.98 -16.41 -14.95
N ALA A 45 3.85 -16.87 -13.72
CA ALA A 45 2.58 -16.96 -13.02
C ALA A 45 2.75 -16.75 -11.51
N ALA A 46 1.70 -16.30 -10.84
CA ALA A 46 1.64 -16.18 -9.39
C ALA A 46 0.34 -16.79 -8.87
N ARG A 47 0.42 -17.55 -7.77
CA ARG A 47 -0.73 -18.20 -7.16
C ARG A 47 -0.66 -18.12 -5.64
N SER A 48 -1.76 -17.74 -4.99
CA SER A 48 -1.86 -17.81 -3.53
C SER A 48 -2.14 -19.24 -3.04
N GLY A 49 -1.74 -19.51 -1.80
CA GLY A 49 -1.92 -20.83 -1.18
C GLY A 49 -3.39 -21.25 -1.05
N ASP A 50 -4.32 -20.30 -0.99
CA ASP A 50 -5.77 -20.52 -0.93
C ASP A 50 -6.45 -20.48 -2.32
N GLY A 51 -5.67 -20.27 -3.40
CA GLY A 51 -6.14 -20.23 -4.78
C GLY A 51 -6.98 -19.01 -5.18
N ARG A 52 -7.16 -18.03 -4.29
CA ARG A 52 -7.92 -16.81 -4.61
C ARG A 52 -7.20 -15.86 -5.56
N LEU A 53 -5.87 -15.91 -5.56
CA LEU A 53 -5.02 -15.29 -6.58
C LEU A 53 -4.46 -16.42 -7.45
N ASP A 54 -4.78 -16.40 -8.73
CA ASP A 54 -4.23 -17.32 -9.75
C ASP A 54 -4.15 -16.55 -11.07
N ILE A 55 -2.94 -16.09 -11.39
CA ILE A 55 -2.73 -15.11 -12.45
C ILE A 55 -1.52 -15.47 -13.31
N LYS A 56 -1.62 -15.12 -14.59
CA LYS A 56 -0.47 -15.07 -15.52
C LYS A 56 0.15 -13.68 -15.46
N LEU A 57 1.47 -13.63 -15.68
CA LEU A 57 2.24 -12.40 -15.75
C LEU A 57 2.74 -12.19 -17.16
N SER A 58 2.76 -10.94 -17.60
CA SER A 58 3.30 -10.53 -18.89
C SER A 58 3.96 -9.15 -18.76
N PRO A 59 5.12 -8.90 -19.39
CA PRO A 59 5.72 -7.58 -19.39
C PRO A 59 4.82 -6.54 -20.08
N PRO A 60 4.77 -5.29 -19.60
CA PRO A 60 4.05 -4.22 -20.26
C PRO A 60 4.50 -4.03 -21.71
N GLY A 61 3.56 -3.71 -22.61
CA GLY A 61 3.84 -3.46 -24.03
C GLY A 61 4.08 -4.71 -24.87
N THR A 62 3.99 -5.92 -24.30
CA THR A 62 4.05 -7.17 -25.08
C THR A 62 2.65 -7.63 -25.52
N ARG A 63 2.61 -8.69 -26.35
CA ARG A 63 1.34 -9.33 -26.76
C ARG A 63 0.76 -10.28 -25.70
N GLY A 64 1.44 -10.43 -24.55
CA GLY A 64 0.97 -11.27 -23.47
C GLY A 64 -0.31 -10.71 -22.84
N THR A 65 -1.20 -11.61 -22.39
CA THR A 65 -2.51 -11.25 -21.78
C THR A 65 -2.47 -11.27 -20.26
N GLY A 66 -1.33 -11.50 -19.65
CA GLY A 66 -1.16 -11.49 -18.19
C GLY A 66 -1.12 -10.08 -17.61
N THR A 67 -1.29 -9.99 -16.31
CA THR A 67 -1.05 -8.74 -15.56
C THR A 67 0.46 -8.54 -15.33
N ASN A 68 0.83 -7.48 -14.60
CA ASN A 68 2.22 -7.17 -14.29
C ASN A 68 2.37 -6.72 -12.82
N PRO A 69 3.58 -6.70 -12.27
CA PRO A 69 3.82 -6.30 -10.87
C PRO A 69 3.31 -4.89 -10.55
N GLU A 70 3.39 -3.95 -11.49
CA GLU A 70 2.94 -2.58 -11.29
C GLU A 70 1.42 -2.50 -11.14
N GLN A 71 0.66 -3.25 -11.95
CA GLN A 71 -0.80 -3.36 -11.81
C GLN A 71 -1.20 -4.03 -10.49
N LEU A 72 -0.51 -5.08 -10.09
CA LEU A 72 -0.75 -5.75 -8.81
C LEU A 72 -0.47 -4.83 -7.63
N PHE A 73 0.60 -4.05 -7.70
CA PHE A 73 0.96 -3.08 -6.69
C PHE A 73 -0.08 -1.95 -6.61
N ALA A 74 -0.53 -1.42 -7.74
CA ALA A 74 -1.60 -0.43 -7.82
C ALA A 74 -2.90 -0.95 -7.22
N ALA A 75 -3.33 -2.16 -7.58
CA ALA A 75 -4.55 -2.80 -7.07
C ALA A 75 -4.47 -3.04 -5.56
N GLY A 76 -3.35 -3.58 -5.06
CA GLY A 76 -3.14 -3.83 -3.63
C GLY A 76 -3.11 -2.53 -2.83
N TRP A 77 -2.41 -1.50 -3.34
CA TRP A 77 -2.31 -0.22 -2.64
C TRP A 77 -3.64 0.53 -2.63
N SER A 78 -4.33 0.65 -3.75
CA SER A 78 -5.65 1.31 -3.82
C SER A 78 -6.68 0.65 -2.90
N ALA A 79 -6.74 -0.68 -2.88
CA ALA A 79 -7.62 -1.41 -1.98
C ALA A 79 -7.29 -1.16 -0.50
N CYS A 80 -6.00 -1.20 -0.13
CA CYS A 80 -5.53 -0.92 1.21
C CYS A 80 -5.79 0.54 1.63
N PHE A 81 -5.57 1.49 0.71
CA PHE A 81 -5.81 2.91 0.96
C PHE A 81 -7.30 3.20 1.12
N LEU A 82 -8.16 2.62 0.28
CA LEU A 82 -9.61 2.76 0.41
C LEU A 82 -10.13 2.19 1.74
N ALA A 83 -9.56 1.09 2.22
CA ALA A 83 -9.86 0.58 3.56
C ALA A 83 -9.46 1.58 4.65
N ALA A 84 -8.32 2.24 4.52
CA ALA A 84 -7.89 3.30 5.44
C ALA A 84 -8.84 4.51 5.40
N VAL A 85 -9.29 4.94 4.22
CA VAL A 85 -10.32 6.00 4.08
C VAL A 85 -11.59 5.64 4.84
N LYS A 86 -12.07 4.38 4.72
CA LYS A 86 -13.25 3.90 5.46
C LYS A 86 -13.04 3.96 6.97
N ILE A 87 -11.89 3.56 7.47
CA ILE A 87 -11.56 3.60 8.91
C ILE A 87 -11.56 5.05 9.42
N VAL A 88 -10.93 5.95 8.68
CA VAL A 88 -10.84 7.38 9.03
C VAL A 88 -12.22 8.05 9.01
N ALA A 89 -13.01 7.80 7.96
CA ALA A 89 -14.37 8.31 7.84
C ALA A 89 -15.24 7.86 9.02
N GLY A 90 -15.14 6.58 9.42
CA GLY A 90 -15.84 6.06 10.58
C GLY A 90 -15.46 6.77 11.89
N LYS A 91 -14.16 7.02 12.12
CA LYS A 91 -13.66 7.76 13.29
C LYS A 91 -14.19 9.21 13.31
N ARG A 92 -14.25 9.84 12.14
CA ARG A 92 -14.75 11.21 11.98
C ARG A 92 -16.27 11.31 11.87
N LYS A 93 -16.98 10.18 11.90
CA LYS A 93 -18.44 10.10 11.72
C LYS A 93 -18.89 10.71 10.39
N VAL A 94 -18.05 10.60 9.36
CA VAL A 94 -18.37 11.01 7.99
C VAL A 94 -18.91 9.81 7.23
N MET A 95 -20.10 9.95 6.66
CA MET A 95 -20.68 8.92 5.79
C MET A 95 -20.00 9.01 4.42
N LEU A 96 -19.38 7.93 3.98
CA LEU A 96 -18.80 7.88 2.64
C LEU A 96 -19.90 7.77 1.59
N PRO A 97 -19.81 8.54 0.50
CA PRO A 97 -20.80 8.50 -0.57
C PRO A 97 -20.73 7.18 -1.36
N ALA A 98 -21.85 6.84 -2.00
CA ALA A 98 -21.85 5.83 -3.05
C ALA A 98 -20.90 6.28 -4.18
N GLY A 99 -20.18 5.35 -4.78
CA GLY A 99 -19.20 5.67 -5.81
C GLY A 99 -17.83 6.13 -5.26
N THR A 100 -17.59 6.03 -3.94
CA THR A 100 -16.24 6.22 -3.39
C THR A 100 -15.27 5.24 -4.04
N ALA A 101 -14.22 5.76 -4.67
CA ALA A 101 -13.25 4.97 -5.44
C ALA A 101 -11.84 5.55 -5.36
N ILE A 102 -10.85 4.77 -5.77
CA ILE A 102 -9.48 5.21 -5.94
C ILE A 102 -8.96 4.68 -7.28
N ASP A 103 -8.54 5.58 -8.15
CA ASP A 103 -7.78 5.24 -9.34
C ASP A 103 -6.30 5.38 -9.02
N ALA A 104 -5.59 4.26 -9.07
CA ALA A 104 -4.17 4.19 -8.75
C ALA A 104 -3.35 4.01 -10.02
N GLU A 105 -2.30 4.82 -10.15
CA GLU A 105 -1.31 4.72 -11.20
C GLU A 105 0.06 4.43 -10.58
N VAL A 106 0.78 3.46 -11.15
CA VAL A 106 2.14 3.12 -10.74
C VAL A 106 3.02 3.11 -11.96
N ASP A 107 3.98 4.01 -11.98
CA ASP A 107 4.98 4.09 -13.03
C ASP A 107 6.21 3.27 -12.66
N LEU A 108 6.68 2.43 -13.56
CA LEU A 108 8.03 1.91 -13.53
C LEU A 108 8.93 2.88 -14.31
N ARG A 109 9.91 3.45 -13.67
CA ARG A 109 10.82 4.46 -14.23
C ARG A 109 12.26 3.99 -14.15
N MET A 110 13.11 4.58 -14.96
CA MET A 110 14.56 4.46 -14.85
C MET A 110 15.13 5.84 -14.50
N THR A 111 15.89 5.90 -13.43
CA THR A 111 16.58 7.11 -12.97
C THR A 111 18.01 6.72 -12.62
N ASP A 112 18.98 7.37 -13.24
CA ASP A 112 20.42 7.12 -13.01
C ASP A 112 20.82 5.64 -13.15
N GLY A 113 20.19 4.93 -14.10
CA GLY A 113 20.45 3.51 -14.35
C GLY A 113 19.75 2.54 -13.38
N ALA A 114 18.98 3.02 -12.42
CA ALA A 114 18.21 2.21 -11.48
C ALA A 114 16.70 2.24 -11.79
N TYR A 115 16.03 1.11 -11.58
CA TYR A 115 14.56 1.06 -11.64
C TYR A 115 13.97 1.61 -10.35
N VAL A 116 13.05 2.57 -10.49
CA VAL A 116 12.31 3.19 -9.38
C VAL A 116 10.83 3.23 -9.69
N LEU A 117 10.00 3.30 -8.63
CA LEU A 117 8.56 3.47 -8.78
C LEU A 117 8.16 4.91 -8.46
N LYS A 118 7.12 5.40 -9.14
CA LYS A 118 6.36 6.59 -8.78
C LYS A 118 4.88 6.23 -8.80
N ALA A 119 4.08 6.83 -7.89
CA ALA A 119 2.66 6.51 -7.79
C ALA A 119 1.78 7.77 -7.71
N ARG A 120 0.53 7.61 -8.17
CA ARG A 120 -0.56 8.56 -7.98
C ARG A 120 -1.79 7.82 -7.50
N LEU A 121 -2.41 8.31 -6.44
CA LEU A 121 -3.68 7.81 -5.93
C LEU A 121 -4.72 8.93 -6.09
N ASN A 122 -5.61 8.78 -7.04
CA ASN A 122 -6.71 9.71 -7.31
C ASN A 122 -7.94 9.24 -6.52
N VAL A 123 -8.27 9.96 -5.47
CA VAL A 123 -9.32 9.61 -4.51
C VAL A 123 -10.60 10.31 -4.90
N SER A 124 -11.62 9.55 -5.26
CA SER A 124 -12.96 10.04 -5.60
C SER A 124 -13.91 9.88 -4.42
N LEU A 125 -14.41 11.00 -3.92
CA LEU A 125 -15.38 11.08 -2.80
C LEU A 125 -16.54 11.98 -3.23
N PRO A 126 -17.38 11.55 -4.18
CA PRO A 126 -18.38 12.39 -4.82
C PRO A 126 -19.40 12.93 -3.82
N GLY A 127 -19.66 14.26 -3.88
CA GLY A 127 -20.62 14.94 -2.99
C GLY A 127 -20.07 15.36 -1.64
N LEU A 128 -18.83 15.00 -1.27
CA LEU A 128 -18.19 15.61 -0.11
C LEU A 128 -17.55 16.96 -0.47
N ALA A 129 -17.57 17.89 0.48
CA ALA A 129 -16.79 19.12 0.36
C ALA A 129 -15.30 18.80 0.20
N HIS A 130 -14.60 19.56 -0.63
CA HIS A 130 -13.19 19.26 -0.96
C HIS A 130 -12.30 19.19 0.28
N GLU A 131 -12.49 20.09 1.24
CA GLU A 131 -11.71 20.13 2.49
C GLU A 131 -11.92 18.87 3.34
N VAL A 132 -13.15 18.35 3.36
CA VAL A 132 -13.47 17.11 4.08
C VAL A 132 -12.83 15.91 3.37
N ALA A 133 -12.96 15.85 2.05
CA ALA A 133 -12.38 14.79 1.25
C ALA A 133 -10.84 14.79 1.34
N GLN A 134 -10.20 15.96 1.29
CA GLN A 134 -8.75 16.10 1.45
C GLN A 134 -8.30 15.65 2.84
N ALA A 135 -8.99 16.08 3.90
CA ALA A 135 -8.66 15.67 5.26
C ALA A 135 -8.79 14.15 5.47
N LEU A 136 -9.78 13.50 4.83
CA LEU A 136 -9.90 12.04 4.85
C LEU A 136 -8.75 11.35 4.12
N ALA A 137 -8.36 11.88 2.95
CA ALA A 137 -7.25 11.33 2.16
C ALA A 137 -5.90 11.47 2.89
N ASP A 138 -5.63 12.62 3.49
CA ASP A 138 -4.40 12.89 4.24
C ASP A 138 -4.26 11.98 5.46
N GLU A 139 -5.33 11.80 6.23
CA GLU A 139 -5.33 10.91 7.40
C GLU A 139 -5.28 9.43 6.99
N ALA A 140 -5.93 9.07 5.87
CA ALA A 140 -5.83 7.74 5.30
C ALA A 140 -4.39 7.41 4.86
N HIS A 141 -3.66 8.40 4.31
CA HIS A 141 -2.25 8.26 3.96
C HIS A 141 -1.38 7.96 5.18
N GLN A 142 -1.71 8.53 6.34
CA GLN A 142 -1.02 8.22 7.60
C GLN A 142 -1.41 6.84 8.18
N THR A 143 -2.61 6.37 7.87
CA THR A 143 -3.20 5.14 8.44
C THR A 143 -2.85 3.91 7.61
N CYS A 144 -2.81 4.02 6.28
CA CYS A 144 -2.64 2.92 5.34
C CYS A 144 -1.27 2.22 5.49
N PRO A 145 -1.22 0.89 5.71
CA PRO A 145 0.02 0.13 5.78
C PRO A 145 0.91 0.26 4.54
N TYR A 146 0.34 0.25 3.33
CA TYR A 146 1.11 0.44 2.09
C TYR A 146 1.72 1.83 2.02
N SER A 147 0.97 2.89 2.39
CA SER A 147 1.51 4.24 2.46
C SER A 147 2.64 4.38 3.49
N LYS A 148 2.55 3.68 4.61
CA LYS A 148 3.64 3.63 5.61
C LYS A 148 4.88 2.92 5.06
N ALA A 149 4.70 1.81 4.35
CA ALA A 149 5.79 1.02 3.78
C ALA A 149 6.52 1.74 2.63
N THR A 150 5.82 2.62 1.90
CA THR A 150 6.36 3.33 0.73
C THR A 150 6.90 4.72 1.04
N ARG A 151 6.53 5.29 2.18
CA ARG A 151 6.90 6.66 2.58
C ARG A 151 8.41 6.86 2.64
N GLY A 152 8.88 7.93 1.99
CA GLY A 152 10.31 8.27 1.92
C GLY A 152 11.09 7.46 0.88
N ASN A 153 10.47 6.47 0.23
CA ASN A 153 11.09 5.66 -0.80
C ASN A 153 10.43 5.82 -2.18
N ILE A 154 9.11 5.93 -2.24
CA ILE A 154 8.38 6.15 -3.48
C ILE A 154 7.82 7.58 -3.50
N ASP A 155 8.03 8.31 -4.61
CA ASP A 155 7.37 9.60 -4.86
C ASP A 155 5.87 9.35 -5.13
N VAL A 156 5.03 9.81 -4.20
CA VAL A 156 3.58 9.56 -4.20
C VAL A 156 2.82 10.87 -4.21
N ALA A 157 1.95 11.05 -5.20
CA ALA A 157 0.94 12.09 -5.20
C ALA A 157 -0.42 11.50 -4.79
N ILE A 158 -1.10 12.16 -3.85
CA ILE A 158 -2.47 11.83 -3.45
C ILE A 158 -3.35 12.99 -3.83
N ASN A 159 -4.27 12.75 -4.77
CA ASN A 159 -5.13 13.77 -5.34
C ASN A 159 -6.59 13.47 -4.96
N VAL A 160 -7.31 14.45 -4.46
CA VAL A 160 -8.76 14.37 -4.35
C VAL A 160 -9.36 14.86 -5.66
N VAL A 161 -10.10 13.96 -6.34
CA VAL A 161 -10.72 14.25 -7.63
C VAL A 161 -12.24 14.37 -7.46
N ASN A 162 -12.80 15.48 -7.93
CA ASN A 162 -14.24 15.67 -7.97
C ASN A 162 -14.79 14.97 -9.23
N SER A 163 -15.68 14.01 -9.08
CA SER A 163 -16.29 13.21 -10.16
C SER A 163 -17.24 14.00 -11.09
N GLN A 164 -16.95 15.27 -11.36
CA GLN A 164 -17.71 16.07 -12.32
C GLN A 164 -17.17 15.97 -13.76
N LEU A 165 -16.11 15.18 -14.04
CA LEU A 165 -15.43 15.21 -15.33
C LEU A 165 -15.64 13.98 -16.23
N THR A 166 -16.45 12.99 -15.87
CA THR A 166 -16.64 11.78 -16.70
C THR A 166 -17.86 11.80 -17.62
N ASN A 167 -18.58 12.92 -17.76
CA ASN A 167 -19.72 13.02 -18.71
C ASN A 167 -19.41 13.83 -19.96
N ARG A 168 -18.21 13.73 -20.53
CA ARG A 168 -17.88 14.49 -21.74
C ARG A 168 -17.10 13.72 -22.79
N THR A 169 -17.50 12.50 -23.14
CA THR A 169 -16.98 11.84 -24.37
C THR A 169 -17.90 10.75 -24.93
N GLU A 170 -19.23 10.91 -24.86
CA GLU A 170 -20.13 10.04 -25.63
C GLU A 170 -21.18 10.83 -26.45
N GLU A 171 -20.80 11.97 -27.01
CA GLU A 171 -21.60 12.60 -28.06
C GLU A 171 -20.66 13.18 -29.11
N THR A 172 -20.33 12.39 -30.11
CA THR A 172 -20.20 12.78 -31.55
C THR A 172 -19.66 11.61 -32.37
N HIS A 173 -20.56 10.73 -32.82
CA HIS A 173 -20.45 10.12 -34.15
C HIS A 173 -21.82 9.63 -34.53
N GLN A 174 -22.60 10.53 -35.17
CA GLN A 174 -23.58 10.19 -36.20
C GLN A 174 -22.98 10.50 -37.54
#